data_05ca42be6a9cc384316bd909d6cde4b1
#
_entry.id   05ca42be6a9cc384316bd909d6cde4b1
#
_cell.length_a   1.000
_cell.length_b   1.000
_cell.length_c   1.000
_cell.angle_alpha   90.00
_cell.angle_beta   90.00
_cell.angle_gamma   90.00
#
_symmetry.space_group_name_H-M   'P 1'
#
loop_
_entity.id
_entity.type
_entity.pdbx_description
1 polymer ?
#
loop_
_entity_poly.entity_id
_entity_poly.type
_entity_poly.pdbx_seq_one_letter_code
_entity_poly.pdbx_strand_id
1 'polypeptide(L)'
;DALTAIARKEDFLQHLQDFLDTHKTEKWCVAAIDVEHFRLYNELYGTAQGDALLNTLASHLLDYQKTSGRPVGYWGNDDFFLCLPDDRVQQQDIVITLQTCVSPNHQDVTFFLALGLCPVSEHPEADAAALCNYAQIAVMNPDHSGSGIHRFAPAMLDSLKAQQQLLSELEHALDNHEFTFFLQPKCNSITRAIVGMEALV
;
A
#
# COMPACT_ATOMS: atom_id res chain seq x y z
N ASP A 1 -6.52 -4.47 18.77
CA ASP A 1 -5.35 -3.62 19.02
C ASP A 1 -5.69 -2.53 20.05
N ALA A 2 -4.69 -2.03 20.79
CA ALA A 2 -4.93 -1.06 21.86
C ALA A 2 -5.27 0.35 21.32
N LEU A 3 -4.72 0.71 20.16
CA LEU A 3 -4.97 2.00 19.52
C LEU A 3 -6.31 2.01 18.78
N THR A 4 -6.58 0.99 17.98
CA THR A 4 -7.68 1.00 17.00
C THR A 4 -8.88 0.15 17.40
N ALA A 5 -8.76 -0.69 18.43
CA ALA A 5 -9.74 -1.73 18.83
C ALA A 5 -10.06 -2.77 17.72
N ILE A 6 -9.38 -2.74 16.59
CA ILE A 6 -9.52 -3.72 15.50
C ILE A 6 -8.71 -4.99 15.81
N ALA A 7 -9.11 -6.11 15.23
CA ALA A 7 -8.41 -7.38 15.33
C ALA A 7 -6.95 -7.23 14.85
N ARG A 8 -6.00 -7.82 15.60
CA ARG A 8 -4.61 -7.91 15.20
C ARG A 8 -4.44 -8.95 14.09
N LYS A 9 -3.26 -8.99 13.50
CA LYS A 9 -2.93 -9.82 12.35
C LYS A 9 -3.39 -11.26 12.49
N GLU A 10 -3.01 -11.94 13.56
CA GLU A 10 -3.30 -13.36 13.76
C GLU A 10 -4.81 -13.61 13.87
N ASP A 11 -5.49 -12.83 14.71
CA ASP A 11 -6.94 -12.93 14.91
C ASP A 11 -7.70 -12.60 13.63
N PHE A 12 -7.25 -11.57 12.90
CA PHE A 12 -7.84 -11.19 11.63
C PHE A 12 -7.70 -12.27 10.57
N LEU A 13 -6.51 -12.84 10.41
CA LEU A 13 -6.27 -13.90 9.42
C LEU A 13 -7.14 -15.13 9.69
N GLN A 14 -7.31 -15.51 10.96
CA GLN A 14 -8.19 -16.61 11.33
C GLN A 14 -9.66 -16.28 11.01
N HIS A 15 -10.14 -15.10 11.41
CA HIS A 15 -11.50 -14.65 11.11
C HIS A 15 -11.76 -14.53 9.60
N LEU A 16 -10.78 -14.04 8.85
CA LEU A 16 -10.89 -13.94 7.39
C LEU A 16 -10.99 -15.33 6.75
N GLN A 17 -10.14 -16.28 7.16
CA GLN A 17 -10.18 -17.64 6.65
C GLN A 17 -11.52 -18.31 6.94
N ASP A 18 -12.01 -18.22 8.19
CA ASP A 18 -13.29 -18.79 8.60
C ASP A 18 -14.47 -18.15 7.83
N PHE A 19 -14.39 -16.84 7.58
CA PHE A 19 -15.38 -16.12 6.80
C PHE A 19 -15.41 -16.61 5.34
N LEU A 20 -14.26 -16.68 4.68
CA LEU A 20 -14.14 -17.13 3.29
C LEU A 20 -14.58 -18.60 3.14
N ASP A 21 -14.22 -19.47 4.09
CA ASP A 21 -14.63 -20.88 4.10
C ASP A 21 -16.13 -21.08 4.26
N THR A 22 -16.79 -20.16 4.96
CA THR A 22 -18.25 -20.19 5.16
C THR A 22 -19.02 -19.59 3.99
N HIS A 23 -18.42 -18.62 3.25
CA HIS A 23 -19.08 -17.85 2.19
C HIS A 23 -18.53 -18.15 0.79
N LYS A 24 -18.20 -19.41 0.49
CA LYS A 24 -17.55 -19.85 -0.76
C LYS A 24 -18.36 -19.58 -2.04
N THR A 25 -19.67 -19.39 -1.94
CA THR A 25 -20.56 -19.18 -3.08
C THR A 25 -20.59 -17.72 -3.55
N GLU A 26 -20.07 -16.81 -2.77
CA GLU A 26 -20.08 -15.38 -3.05
C GLU A 26 -18.72 -14.93 -3.58
N LYS A 27 -18.71 -13.80 -4.29
CA LYS A 27 -17.46 -13.23 -4.81
C LYS A 27 -16.90 -12.20 -3.84
N TRP A 28 -15.75 -12.51 -3.27
CA TRP A 28 -15.06 -11.68 -2.29
C TRP A 28 -13.76 -11.13 -2.84
N CYS A 29 -13.38 -9.97 -2.33
CA CYS A 29 -12.06 -9.36 -2.45
C CYS A 29 -11.47 -9.16 -1.06
N VAL A 30 -10.18 -9.41 -0.90
CA VAL A 30 -9.40 -8.92 0.22
C VAL A 30 -8.77 -7.59 -0.20
N ALA A 31 -8.93 -6.58 0.64
CA ALA A 31 -8.35 -5.26 0.41
C ALA A 31 -7.32 -4.92 1.48
N ALA A 32 -6.19 -4.34 1.04
CA ALA A 32 -5.26 -3.60 1.87
C ALA A 32 -5.52 -2.10 1.67
N ILE A 33 -5.48 -1.34 2.76
CA ILE A 33 -5.58 0.12 2.74
C ILE A 33 -4.23 0.69 3.12
N ASP A 34 -3.76 1.68 2.37
CA ASP A 34 -2.59 2.49 2.65
C ASP A 34 -2.99 3.97 2.74
N VAL A 35 -2.43 4.68 3.72
CA VAL A 35 -2.56 6.13 3.84
C VAL A 35 -1.34 6.76 3.18
N GLU A 36 -1.50 7.24 1.96
CA GLU A 36 -0.38 7.80 1.21
C GLU A 36 0.33 8.90 1.99
N HIS A 37 1.65 8.79 2.07
CA HIS A 37 2.50 9.74 2.80
C HIS A 37 2.20 9.86 4.29
N PHE A 38 1.68 8.84 4.97
CA PHE A 38 1.37 8.87 6.40
C PHE A 38 2.58 9.29 7.25
N ARG A 39 3.79 8.85 6.89
CA ARG A 39 5.01 9.28 7.56
C ARG A 39 5.21 10.80 7.46
N LEU A 40 4.99 11.39 6.27
CA LEU A 40 5.08 12.83 6.06
C LEU A 40 4.00 13.57 6.89
N TYR A 41 2.80 12.98 6.99
CA TYR A 41 1.75 13.52 7.87
C TYR A 41 2.24 13.62 9.31
N ASN A 42 2.84 12.56 9.84
CA ASN A 42 3.39 12.54 11.19
C ASN A 42 4.52 13.56 11.40
N GLU A 43 5.39 13.75 10.41
CA GLU A 43 6.46 14.78 10.46
C GLU A 43 5.90 16.20 10.49
N LEU A 44 4.83 16.47 9.75
CA LEU A 44 4.22 17.80 9.64
C LEU A 44 3.31 18.15 10.83
N TYR A 45 2.54 17.18 11.33
CA TYR A 45 1.47 17.42 12.30
C TYR A 45 1.69 16.71 13.65
N GLY A 46 2.72 15.92 13.76
CA GLY A 46 3.05 15.13 14.95
C GLY A 46 2.30 13.80 15.03
N THR A 47 2.91 12.84 15.75
CA THR A 47 2.40 11.46 15.88
C THR A 47 1.01 11.40 16.53
N ALA A 48 0.69 12.31 17.45
CA ALA A 48 -0.63 12.36 18.09
C ALA A 48 -1.76 12.65 17.07
N GLN A 49 -1.48 13.46 16.05
CA GLN A 49 -2.45 13.71 14.97
C GLN A 49 -2.56 12.51 14.03
N GLY A 50 -1.44 11.83 13.75
CA GLY A 50 -1.46 10.57 13.01
C GLY A 50 -2.28 9.49 13.71
N ASP A 51 -2.09 9.33 15.02
CA ASP A 51 -2.87 8.39 15.83
C ASP A 51 -4.37 8.74 15.80
N ALA A 52 -4.72 10.03 15.85
CA ALA A 52 -6.12 10.47 15.76
C ALA A 52 -6.72 10.14 14.38
N LEU A 53 -5.94 10.29 13.31
CA LEU A 53 -6.36 9.93 11.95
C LEU A 53 -6.58 8.41 11.83
N LEU A 54 -5.63 7.59 12.31
CA LEU A 54 -5.77 6.12 12.32
C LEU A 54 -6.99 5.67 13.15
N ASN A 55 -7.24 6.31 14.30
CA ASN A 55 -8.42 6.03 15.13
C ASN A 55 -9.73 6.36 14.41
N THR A 56 -9.78 7.45 13.66
CA THR A 56 -10.94 7.82 12.86
C THR A 56 -11.21 6.78 11.78
N LEU A 57 -10.17 6.39 11.03
CA LEU A 57 -10.25 5.35 10.01
C LEU A 57 -10.70 4.01 10.63
N ALA A 58 -10.10 3.63 11.75
CA ALA A 58 -10.44 2.42 12.49
C ALA A 58 -11.91 2.39 12.94
N SER A 59 -12.44 3.52 13.41
CA SER A 59 -13.85 3.62 13.83
C SER A 59 -14.80 3.34 12.67
N HIS A 60 -14.54 3.88 11.49
CA HIS A 60 -15.34 3.61 10.28
C HIS A 60 -15.23 2.15 9.82
N LEU A 61 -14.04 1.55 9.90
CA LEU A 61 -13.85 0.14 9.57
C LEU A 61 -14.56 -0.78 10.58
N LEU A 62 -14.56 -0.45 11.87
CA LEU A 62 -15.33 -1.18 12.87
C LEU A 62 -16.85 -1.08 12.65
N ASP A 63 -17.34 0.08 12.24
CA ASP A 63 -18.75 0.26 11.89
C ASP A 63 -19.12 -0.52 10.61
N TYR A 64 -18.23 -0.55 9.64
CA TYR A 64 -18.34 -1.43 8.48
C TYR A 64 -18.42 -2.90 8.88
N GLN A 65 -17.53 -3.36 9.76
CA GLN A 65 -17.56 -4.74 10.29
C GLN A 65 -18.87 -5.06 10.99
N LYS A 66 -19.36 -4.17 11.89
CA LYS A 66 -20.61 -4.36 12.64
C LYS A 66 -21.83 -4.45 11.73
N THR A 67 -21.87 -3.62 10.68
CA THR A 67 -23.04 -3.54 9.79
C THR A 67 -23.04 -4.63 8.72
N SER A 68 -21.87 -5.04 8.23
CA SER A 68 -21.72 -6.00 7.15
C SER A 68 -21.40 -7.42 7.62
N GLY A 69 -20.91 -7.59 8.84
CA GLY A 69 -20.40 -8.86 9.35
C GLY A 69 -19.05 -9.29 8.75
N ARG A 70 -18.41 -8.43 7.95
CA ARG A 70 -17.18 -8.77 7.22
C ARG A 70 -15.94 -8.46 8.04
N PRO A 71 -14.88 -9.31 7.97
CA PRO A 71 -13.67 -9.11 8.74
C PRO A 71 -12.93 -7.82 8.39
N VAL A 72 -12.39 -7.15 9.41
CA VAL A 72 -11.41 -6.07 9.29
C VAL A 72 -10.22 -6.35 10.21
N GLY A 73 -9.03 -5.93 9.78
CA GLY A 73 -7.75 -6.15 10.49
C GLY A 73 -6.88 -4.92 10.49
N TYR A 74 -6.00 -4.85 11.49
CA TYR A 74 -4.99 -3.81 11.63
C TYR A 74 -3.64 -4.45 11.99
N TRP A 75 -2.62 -4.18 11.16
CA TRP A 75 -1.31 -4.81 11.32
C TRP A 75 -0.25 -3.87 11.90
N GLY A 76 -0.64 -2.65 12.26
CA GLY A 76 0.25 -1.60 12.77
C GLY A 76 0.54 -0.53 11.71
N ASN A 77 1.16 0.57 12.13
CA ASN A 77 1.38 1.77 11.31
C ASN A 77 0.07 2.26 10.69
N ASP A 78 -0.01 2.29 9.37
CA ASP A 78 -1.20 2.61 8.57
C ASP A 78 -1.74 1.43 7.77
N ASP A 79 -1.31 0.19 8.09
CA ASP A 79 -1.71 -1.03 7.40
C ASP A 79 -3.07 -1.55 7.91
N PHE A 80 -4.13 -1.31 7.17
CA PHE A 80 -5.45 -1.87 7.42
C PHE A 80 -5.87 -2.86 6.34
N PHE A 81 -6.67 -3.85 6.74
CA PHE A 81 -7.21 -4.86 5.85
C PHE A 81 -8.71 -5.03 6.06
N LEU A 82 -9.42 -5.37 4.98
CA LEU A 82 -10.84 -5.70 5.06
C LEU A 82 -11.25 -6.69 3.97
N CYS A 83 -12.32 -7.44 4.27
CA CYS A 83 -13.01 -8.25 3.27
C CYS A 83 -14.20 -7.46 2.73
N LEU A 84 -14.33 -7.41 1.40
CA LEU A 84 -15.42 -6.71 0.71
C LEU A 84 -15.91 -7.50 -0.51
N PRO A 85 -17.11 -7.23 -1.02
CA PRO A 85 -17.57 -7.88 -2.23
C PRO A 85 -16.69 -7.54 -3.43
N ASP A 86 -16.53 -8.50 -4.34
CA ASP A 86 -15.90 -8.22 -5.64
C ASP A 86 -16.90 -7.50 -6.55
N ASP A 87 -17.26 -6.28 -6.15
CA ASP A 87 -18.19 -5.40 -6.83
C ASP A 87 -17.63 -3.97 -6.89
N ARG A 88 -17.48 -3.46 -8.11
CA ARG A 88 -16.81 -2.18 -8.37
C ARG A 88 -17.52 -0.99 -7.71
N VAL A 89 -18.86 -1.02 -7.64
CA VAL A 89 -19.63 0.08 -7.06
C VAL A 89 -19.39 0.13 -5.56
N GLN A 90 -19.55 -1.01 -4.88
CA GLN A 90 -19.30 -1.09 -3.42
C GLN A 90 -17.84 -0.77 -3.06
N GLN A 91 -16.87 -1.19 -3.89
CA GLN A 91 -15.46 -0.86 -3.71
C GLN A 91 -15.24 0.65 -3.81
N GLN A 92 -15.85 1.31 -4.79
CA GLN A 92 -15.75 2.75 -4.97
C GLN A 92 -16.41 3.53 -3.83
N ASP A 93 -17.59 3.09 -3.37
CA ASP A 93 -18.31 3.73 -2.25
C ASP A 93 -17.50 3.65 -0.95
N ILE A 94 -16.83 2.55 -0.70
CA ILE A 94 -15.94 2.39 0.47
C ILE A 94 -14.77 3.36 0.37
N VAL A 95 -14.09 3.45 -0.80
CA VAL A 95 -12.98 4.40 -0.99
C VAL A 95 -13.43 5.83 -0.72
N ILE A 96 -14.55 6.25 -1.28
CA ILE A 96 -15.08 7.61 -1.08
C ILE A 96 -15.39 7.85 0.39
N THR A 97 -16.00 6.88 1.07
CA THR A 97 -16.33 6.98 2.49
C THR A 97 -15.07 7.12 3.34
N LEU A 98 -14.10 6.25 3.15
CA LEU A 98 -12.84 6.27 3.91
C LEU A 98 -12.00 7.51 3.56
N GLN A 99 -11.96 7.94 2.29
CA GLN A 99 -11.27 9.16 1.88
C GLN A 99 -11.83 10.40 2.57
N THR A 100 -13.15 10.46 2.78
CA THR A 100 -13.79 11.56 3.50
C THR A 100 -13.36 11.63 4.97
N CYS A 101 -13.04 10.47 5.56
CA CYS A 101 -12.56 10.37 6.94
C CYS A 101 -11.11 10.86 7.10
N VAL A 102 -10.30 10.63 6.06
CA VAL A 102 -8.86 10.97 6.06
C VAL A 102 -8.60 12.40 5.61
N SER A 103 -9.59 13.07 4.98
CA SER A 103 -9.47 14.47 4.58
C SER A 103 -9.55 15.38 5.82
N PRO A 104 -8.42 15.70 6.49
CA PRO A 104 -8.43 16.56 7.65
C PRO A 104 -8.75 17.99 7.21
N ASN A 105 -9.25 18.81 8.14
CA ASN A 105 -9.46 20.25 7.95
C ASN A 105 -8.14 21.05 7.75
N HIS A 106 -7.06 20.38 7.37
CA HIS A 106 -5.77 21.00 7.06
C HIS A 106 -5.75 21.40 5.59
N GLN A 107 -5.83 22.71 5.33
CA GLN A 107 -5.97 23.27 3.98
C GLN A 107 -4.71 23.13 3.09
N ASP A 108 -3.57 22.74 3.65
CA ASP A 108 -2.28 22.85 2.96
C ASP A 108 -1.77 21.54 2.33
N VAL A 109 -2.22 20.37 2.81
CA VAL A 109 -1.79 19.08 2.28
C VAL A 109 -2.97 18.11 2.20
N THR A 110 -3.22 17.59 1.02
CA THR A 110 -4.24 16.55 0.79
C THR A 110 -3.60 15.18 0.90
N PHE A 111 -4.10 14.36 1.82
CA PHE A 111 -3.72 12.96 1.95
C PHE A 111 -4.75 12.09 1.26
N PHE A 112 -4.27 11.03 0.62
CA PHE A 112 -5.11 10.12 -0.13
C PHE A 112 -5.03 8.72 0.46
N LEU A 113 -6.11 7.97 0.28
CA LEU A 113 -6.13 6.53 0.54
C LEU A 113 -5.98 5.79 -0.77
N ALA A 114 -5.13 4.77 -0.76
CA ALA A 114 -5.04 3.78 -1.81
C ALA A 114 -5.58 2.43 -1.30
N LEU A 115 -6.28 1.70 -2.15
CA LEU A 115 -6.74 0.34 -1.89
C LEU A 115 -6.08 -0.63 -2.86
N GLY A 116 -5.37 -1.62 -2.31
CA GLY A 116 -4.93 -2.78 -3.06
C GLY A 116 -5.97 -3.90 -2.93
N LEU A 117 -6.45 -4.43 -4.04
CA LEU A 117 -7.49 -5.45 -4.08
C LEU A 117 -6.94 -6.78 -4.59
N CYS A 118 -7.25 -7.85 -3.88
CA CYS A 118 -7.03 -9.22 -4.33
C CYS A 118 -8.36 -9.99 -4.39
N PRO A 119 -8.89 -10.27 -5.60
CA PRO A 119 -10.10 -11.09 -5.74
C PRO A 119 -9.82 -12.54 -5.36
N VAL A 120 -10.61 -13.06 -4.42
CA VAL A 120 -10.46 -14.45 -3.94
C VAL A 120 -10.68 -15.47 -5.06
N SER A 121 -11.61 -15.19 -5.97
CA SER A 121 -11.94 -16.09 -7.09
C SER A 121 -10.81 -16.26 -8.11
N GLU A 122 -9.88 -15.31 -8.18
CA GLU A 122 -8.72 -15.36 -9.07
C GLU A 122 -7.55 -16.15 -8.46
N HIS A 123 -7.63 -16.44 -7.14
CA HIS A 123 -6.57 -17.11 -6.37
C HIS A 123 -7.15 -18.20 -5.47
N PRO A 124 -7.79 -19.25 -6.02
CA PRO A 124 -8.53 -20.24 -5.25
C PRO A 124 -7.67 -21.09 -4.30
N GLU A 125 -6.36 -21.18 -4.58
CA GLU A 125 -5.40 -21.92 -3.75
C GLU A 125 -4.75 -21.06 -2.64
N ALA A 126 -5.02 -19.76 -2.63
CA ALA A 126 -4.42 -18.85 -1.66
C ALA A 126 -5.20 -18.87 -0.34
N ASP A 127 -4.48 -18.95 0.76
CA ASP A 127 -5.03 -18.74 2.10
C ASP A 127 -5.21 -17.25 2.41
N ALA A 128 -5.83 -16.94 3.55
CA ALA A 128 -6.06 -15.57 4.00
C ALA A 128 -4.78 -14.73 4.04
N ALA A 129 -3.65 -15.32 4.45
CA ALA A 129 -2.38 -14.62 4.54
C ALA A 129 -1.82 -14.27 3.15
N ALA A 130 -1.89 -15.19 2.21
CA ALA A 130 -1.47 -14.96 0.82
C ALA A 130 -2.34 -13.90 0.14
N LEU A 131 -3.67 -13.93 0.34
CA LEU A 131 -4.59 -12.94 -0.20
C LEU A 131 -4.30 -11.53 0.33
N CYS A 132 -4.01 -11.39 1.64
CA CYS A 132 -3.58 -10.13 2.24
C CYS A 132 -2.26 -9.62 1.64
N ASN A 133 -1.28 -10.51 1.48
CA ASN A 133 -0.01 -10.14 0.88
C ASN A 133 -0.18 -9.68 -0.58
N TYR A 134 -1.04 -10.33 -1.36
CA TYR A 134 -1.33 -9.91 -2.74
C TYR A 134 -2.03 -8.54 -2.78
N ALA A 135 -2.98 -8.30 -1.87
CA ALA A 135 -3.61 -6.99 -1.74
C ALA A 135 -2.58 -5.90 -1.36
N GLN A 136 -1.65 -6.21 -0.45
CA GLN A 136 -0.58 -5.29 -0.07
C GLN A 136 0.39 -5.01 -1.23
N ILE A 137 0.75 -6.01 -2.02
CA ILE A 137 1.56 -5.82 -3.24
C ILE A 137 0.84 -4.89 -4.22
N ALA A 138 -0.47 -5.02 -4.37
CA ALA A 138 -1.24 -4.17 -5.27
C ALA A 138 -1.24 -2.71 -4.84
N VAL A 139 -1.38 -2.42 -3.54
CA VAL A 139 -1.39 -1.03 -3.04
C VAL A 139 -0.01 -0.40 -3.06
N MET A 140 1.05 -1.18 -2.85
CA MET A 140 2.44 -0.69 -2.80
C MET A 140 3.12 -0.63 -4.16
N ASN A 141 2.44 -0.99 -5.26
CA ASN A 141 3.06 -1.02 -6.58
C ASN A 141 3.42 0.40 -7.06
N PRO A 142 4.70 0.69 -7.34
CA PRO A 142 5.18 2.01 -7.75
C PRO A 142 4.64 2.48 -9.10
N ASP A 143 4.14 1.58 -9.94
CA ASP A 143 3.52 1.92 -11.24
C ASP A 143 2.16 2.61 -11.06
N HIS A 144 1.62 2.61 -9.84
CA HIS A 144 0.37 3.24 -9.48
C HIS A 144 0.66 4.48 -8.63
N SER A 145 0.82 5.62 -9.28
CA SER A 145 0.95 6.91 -8.59
C SER A 145 -0.44 7.48 -8.31
N GLY A 146 -0.73 7.73 -7.05
CA GLY A 146 -1.92 8.45 -6.61
C GLY A 146 -3.01 7.58 -5.97
N SER A 147 -3.98 8.27 -5.37
CA SER A 147 -5.15 7.68 -4.72
C SER A 147 -5.96 6.83 -5.68
N GLY A 148 -6.42 5.68 -5.23
CA GLY A 148 -7.29 4.87 -6.05
C GLY A 148 -7.39 3.41 -5.64
N ILE A 149 -7.98 2.65 -6.54
CA ILE A 149 -8.15 1.21 -6.40
C ILE A 149 -7.17 0.51 -7.34
N HIS A 150 -6.31 -0.30 -6.77
CA HIS A 150 -5.29 -1.07 -7.48
C HIS A 150 -5.60 -2.56 -7.33
N ARG A 151 -5.81 -3.24 -8.43
CA ARG A 151 -6.11 -4.68 -8.42
C ARG A 151 -4.82 -5.48 -8.60
N PHE A 152 -4.61 -6.48 -7.76
CA PHE A 152 -3.45 -7.36 -7.86
C PHE A 152 -3.44 -8.07 -9.21
N ALA A 153 -2.26 -8.13 -9.81
CA ALA A 153 -1.97 -8.94 -10.99
C ALA A 153 -0.67 -9.72 -10.76
N PRO A 154 -0.57 -11.00 -11.16
CA PRO A 154 0.62 -11.81 -10.97
C PRO A 154 1.92 -11.17 -11.47
N ALA A 155 1.85 -10.38 -12.55
CA ALA A 155 2.99 -9.62 -13.07
C ALA A 155 3.62 -8.66 -12.05
N MET A 156 2.86 -8.16 -11.07
CA MET A 156 3.39 -7.30 -10.00
C MET A 156 4.38 -8.07 -9.11
N LEU A 157 4.07 -9.34 -8.82
CA LEU A 157 4.98 -10.21 -8.06
C LEU A 157 6.26 -10.51 -8.85
N ASP A 158 6.14 -10.71 -10.16
CA ASP A 158 7.30 -10.95 -11.03
C ASP A 158 8.19 -9.70 -11.12
N SER A 159 7.60 -8.52 -11.19
CA SER A 159 8.32 -7.24 -11.14
C SER A 159 9.09 -7.06 -9.83
N LEU A 160 8.46 -7.39 -8.67
CA LEU A 160 9.14 -7.34 -7.38
C LEU A 160 10.31 -8.31 -7.29
N LYS A 161 10.15 -9.55 -7.80
CA LYS A 161 11.24 -10.54 -7.86
C LYS A 161 12.38 -10.05 -8.75
N ALA A 162 12.07 -9.48 -9.91
CA ALA A 162 13.07 -8.93 -10.83
C ALA A 162 13.83 -7.76 -10.21
N GLN A 163 13.15 -6.85 -9.50
CA GLN A 163 13.78 -5.76 -8.75
C GLN A 163 14.72 -6.28 -7.65
N GLN A 164 14.28 -7.28 -6.89
CA GLN A 164 15.10 -7.88 -5.84
C GLN A 164 16.34 -8.59 -6.42
N GLN A 165 16.18 -9.26 -7.55
CA GLN A 165 17.30 -9.89 -8.26
C GLN A 165 18.30 -8.85 -8.75
N LEU A 166 17.82 -7.77 -9.37
CA LEU A 166 18.68 -6.66 -9.81
C LEU A 166 19.48 -6.03 -8.67
N LEU A 167 18.85 -5.83 -7.49
CA LEU A 167 19.56 -5.31 -6.32
C LEU A 167 20.66 -6.26 -5.84
N SER A 168 20.38 -7.57 -5.83
CA SER A 168 21.39 -8.58 -5.47
C SER A 168 22.55 -8.65 -6.48
N GLU A 169 22.25 -8.52 -7.77
CA GLU A 169 23.27 -8.49 -8.83
C GLU A 169 24.10 -7.20 -8.78
N LEU A 170 23.50 -6.06 -8.37
CA LEU A 170 24.18 -4.78 -8.28
C LEU A 170 25.32 -4.80 -7.27
N GLU A 171 25.13 -5.38 -6.09
CA GLU A 171 26.19 -5.52 -5.08
C GLU A 171 27.36 -6.34 -5.65
N HIS A 172 27.03 -7.46 -6.31
CA HIS A 172 28.05 -8.32 -6.93
C HIS A 172 28.81 -7.62 -8.05
N ALA A 173 28.10 -6.85 -8.88
CA ALA A 173 28.70 -6.09 -9.99
C ALA A 173 29.59 -4.94 -9.48
N LEU A 174 29.25 -4.31 -8.34
CA LEU A 174 30.12 -3.32 -7.67
C LEU A 174 31.41 -3.96 -7.17
N ASP A 175 31.32 -5.11 -6.51
CA ASP A 175 32.48 -5.84 -5.97
C ASP A 175 33.42 -6.33 -7.10
N ASN A 176 32.84 -6.70 -8.23
CA ASN A 176 33.59 -7.15 -9.41
C ASN A 176 34.10 -6.00 -10.30
N HIS A 177 33.88 -4.74 -9.90
CA HIS A 177 34.29 -3.57 -10.69
C HIS A 177 33.68 -3.54 -12.11
N GLU A 178 32.44 -4.02 -12.27
CA GLU A 178 31.73 -4.02 -13.56
C GLU A 178 31.21 -2.64 -13.96
N PHE A 179 31.10 -1.72 -13.00
CA PHE A 179 30.70 -0.33 -13.25
C PHE A 179 31.87 0.53 -13.68
N THR A 180 31.70 1.24 -14.77
CA THR A 180 32.62 2.28 -15.26
C THR A 180 31.88 3.60 -15.31
N PHE A 181 32.49 4.66 -14.82
CA PHE A 181 31.91 5.99 -14.92
C PHE A 181 32.67 6.86 -15.97
N PHE A 182 31.91 7.74 -16.60
CA PHE A 182 32.45 8.77 -17.50
C PHE A 182 32.25 10.13 -16.87
N LEU A 183 33.19 11.03 -17.12
CA LEU A 183 33.12 12.43 -16.69
C LEU A 183 32.62 13.29 -17.83
N GLN A 184 31.44 13.90 -17.66
CA GLN A 184 30.92 14.89 -18.61
C GLN A 184 31.24 16.29 -18.12
N PRO A 185 32.01 17.10 -18.92
CA PRO A 185 32.37 18.46 -18.51
C PRO A 185 31.13 19.39 -18.55
N LYS A 186 30.93 20.17 -17.49
CA LYS A 186 29.99 21.30 -17.45
C LYS A 186 30.74 22.57 -17.82
N CYS A 187 30.39 23.21 -18.93
CA CYS A 187 31.02 24.42 -19.41
C CYS A 187 30.16 25.66 -19.17
N ASN A 188 30.81 26.76 -18.82
CA ASN A 188 30.13 28.05 -18.81
C ASN A 188 29.77 28.43 -20.28
N SER A 189 28.51 28.78 -20.50
CA SER A 189 27.95 29.06 -21.84
C SER A 189 28.58 30.32 -22.51
N ILE A 190 29.10 31.25 -21.73
CA ILE A 190 29.68 32.52 -22.20
C ILE A 190 31.20 32.36 -22.38
N THR A 191 31.91 31.91 -21.33
CA THR A 191 33.38 31.83 -21.32
C THR A 191 33.91 30.54 -21.92
N ARG A 192 33.08 29.53 -22.12
CA ARG A 192 33.40 28.14 -22.52
C ARG A 192 34.38 27.43 -21.58
N ALA A 193 34.71 28.00 -20.45
CA ALA A 193 35.55 27.37 -19.44
C ALA A 193 34.82 26.22 -18.78
N ILE A 194 35.51 25.12 -18.47
CA ILE A 194 35.03 24.02 -17.69
C ILE A 194 34.85 24.51 -16.24
N VAL A 195 33.64 24.44 -15.71
CA VAL A 195 33.27 24.89 -14.35
C VAL A 195 32.96 23.73 -13.39
N GLY A 196 32.95 22.50 -13.93
CA GLY A 196 32.70 21.29 -13.16
C GLY A 196 32.62 20.07 -14.07
N MET A 197 32.43 18.91 -13.44
CA MET A 197 32.19 17.63 -14.13
C MET A 197 31.04 16.91 -13.49
N GLU A 198 30.28 16.18 -14.29
CA GLU A 198 29.24 15.25 -13.85
C GLU A 198 29.71 13.83 -14.09
N ALA A 199 29.61 12.98 -13.09
CA ALA A 199 29.91 11.56 -13.25
C ALA A 199 28.62 10.84 -13.74
N LEU A 200 28.76 10.13 -14.85
CA LEU A 200 27.71 9.31 -15.47
C LEU A 200 28.16 7.86 -15.43
N VAL A 201 27.27 6.97 -14.99
CA VAL A 201 27.46 5.50 -14.93
C VAL A 201 26.69 4.85 -16.05
#